data_bef7684fa2651cab762cc0c90aed80ff
#
_entry.id   bef7684fa2651cab762cc0c90aed80ff
#
_cell.length_a   1.000
_cell.length_b   1.000
_cell.length_c   1.000
_cell.angle_alpha   90.00
_cell.angle_beta   90.00
_cell.angle_gamma   90.00
#
_symmetry.space_group_name_H-M   'P 1'
#
loop_
_entity.id
_entity.type
_entity.pdbx_description
1 polymer ?
#
loop_
_entity_poly.entity_id
_entity_poly.type
_entity_poly.pdbx_seq_one_letter_code
_entity_poly.pdbx_strand_id
1 'polypeptide(L)'
;MRDYSFGNFISALRTKKGLSQYQLGTLVGVSDKAVSKWENGASKPRINTIRKLSEVLEVSVEDLLTCEYDAFNRERKDLFAMKRDIIKVAKNKMKELYGENPPIEIINRFKTEELMLAGQEILLWMGFLGELKKKCCMENAYFDIRGAQMGASFIAWLLGGTNVNPLSAHYYCPRCRKIEFVSGEKCGVDLADKRCSCGEYYQKDGFEIDAINMYSLFKNSEIYASHNGAELARTCLQEYFKGYGEVREIKFNCDAMQEVSAEGIKVTRYALLSKEKSKSFLEEIIVLQPEEYMQLCDEISVLTVVENSMEELCCKDLFGIKYTKEQINKYYRYAIANGVFNDHDGDVPFRKVISDIENPRFSDLLILSGLLHSTGAWKGNGELLYEQGVPLQELIYCREDIYTYLYNKVNGKCCENPSGLVFEIKEAVRKEKYSNHRMPLRIEKLLLECEVPEWYVESMKKILYLFPKTHLIELLKREIGKYVMTHP
;
A
#
# COMPACT_ATOMS: atom_id res chain seq x y z
N MET A 1 39.39 16.27 19.96
CA MET A 1 40.00 15.10 19.26
C MET A 1 39.39 15.03 17.88
N ARG A 2 40.22 15.01 16.81
CA ARG A 2 39.66 14.84 15.46
C ARG A 2 39.26 13.38 15.27
N ASP A 3 38.02 13.14 14.88
CA ASP A 3 37.50 11.80 14.61
C ASP A 3 37.78 11.45 13.14
N TYR A 4 38.89 10.76 12.90
CA TYR A 4 39.30 10.38 11.56
C TYR A 4 38.57 9.14 11.01
N SER A 5 37.83 8.41 11.83
CA SER A 5 37.14 7.18 11.42
C SER A 5 36.11 7.45 10.33
N PHE A 6 35.21 8.41 10.54
CA PHE A 6 34.20 8.82 9.59
C PHE A 6 34.81 9.43 8.31
N GLY A 7 35.86 10.26 8.45
CA GLY A 7 36.53 10.90 7.32
C GLY A 7 37.23 9.88 6.41
N ASN A 8 37.99 8.97 7.01
CA ASN A 8 38.66 7.89 6.28
C ASN A 8 37.65 6.99 5.55
N PHE A 9 36.51 6.71 6.19
CA PHE A 9 35.47 5.89 5.63
C PHE A 9 34.81 6.53 4.38
N ILE A 10 34.42 7.80 4.44
CA ILE A 10 33.90 8.53 3.28
C ILE A 10 34.95 8.62 2.16
N SER A 11 36.21 8.91 2.50
CA SER A 11 37.30 9.00 1.51
C SER A 11 37.50 7.69 0.78
N ALA A 12 37.48 6.55 1.50
CA ALA A 12 37.60 5.22 0.92
C ALA A 12 36.43 4.90 -0.02
N LEU A 13 35.20 5.18 0.40
CA LEU A 13 33.99 4.95 -0.42
C LEU A 13 33.99 5.82 -1.68
N ARG A 14 34.32 7.09 -1.56
CA ARG A 14 34.43 8.03 -2.68
C ARG A 14 35.46 7.57 -3.69
N THR A 15 36.66 7.22 -3.22
CA THR A 15 37.77 6.75 -4.05
C THR A 15 37.42 5.45 -4.77
N LYS A 16 36.75 4.52 -4.08
CA LYS A 16 36.27 3.27 -4.67
C LYS A 16 35.28 3.50 -5.82
N LYS A 17 34.47 4.58 -5.75
CA LYS A 17 33.57 4.99 -6.83
C LYS A 17 34.24 5.84 -7.91
N GLY A 18 35.53 6.11 -7.81
CA GLY A 18 36.26 6.93 -8.77
C GLY A 18 35.86 8.41 -8.74
N LEU A 19 35.19 8.88 -7.68
CA LEU A 19 34.72 10.25 -7.58
C LEU A 19 35.81 11.16 -6.99
N SER A 20 35.98 12.38 -7.53
CA SER A 20 36.72 13.45 -6.88
C SER A 20 35.89 14.06 -5.71
N GLN A 21 36.54 14.79 -4.79
CA GLN A 21 35.83 15.53 -3.74
C GLN A 21 34.82 16.53 -4.32
N TYR A 22 35.16 17.17 -5.45
CA TYR A 22 34.29 18.07 -6.19
C TYR A 22 33.05 17.34 -6.72
N GLN A 23 33.24 16.18 -7.37
CA GLN A 23 32.13 15.40 -7.92
C GLN A 23 31.19 14.90 -6.81
N LEU A 24 31.75 14.37 -5.70
CA LEU A 24 30.93 13.97 -4.57
C LEU A 24 30.17 15.17 -3.98
N GLY A 25 30.84 16.32 -3.80
CA GLY A 25 30.22 17.54 -3.32
C GLY A 25 29.05 17.98 -4.20
N THR A 26 29.23 17.99 -5.52
CA THR A 26 28.17 18.31 -6.49
C THR A 26 26.98 17.37 -6.37
N LEU A 27 27.21 16.05 -6.27
CA LEU A 27 26.14 15.04 -6.18
C LEU A 27 25.32 15.17 -4.88
N VAL A 28 25.95 15.51 -3.76
CA VAL A 28 25.25 15.66 -2.47
C VAL A 28 24.80 17.11 -2.19
N GLY A 29 25.10 18.05 -3.08
CA GLY A 29 24.68 19.44 -2.98
C GLY A 29 25.50 20.27 -1.98
N VAL A 30 26.82 20.04 -1.89
CA VAL A 30 27.76 20.79 -1.05
C VAL A 30 29.04 21.14 -1.82
N SER A 31 29.89 22.00 -1.24
CA SER A 31 31.20 22.30 -1.83
C SER A 31 32.23 21.19 -1.60
N ASP A 32 33.23 21.10 -2.48
CA ASP A 32 34.42 20.27 -2.32
C ASP A 32 35.15 20.50 -0.99
N LYS A 33 35.18 21.77 -0.52
CA LYS A 33 35.72 22.14 0.78
C LYS A 33 34.98 21.50 1.94
N ALA A 34 33.66 21.29 1.82
CA ALA A 34 32.88 20.60 2.83
C ALA A 34 33.25 19.12 2.89
N VAL A 35 33.33 18.46 1.72
CA VAL A 35 33.78 17.07 1.60
C VAL A 35 35.19 16.89 2.17
N SER A 36 36.13 17.77 1.80
CA SER A 36 37.49 17.77 2.34
C SER A 36 37.52 17.91 3.88
N LYS A 37 36.69 18.78 4.47
CA LYS A 37 36.56 18.89 5.93
C LYS A 37 36.05 17.62 6.59
N TRP A 38 35.14 16.91 5.95
CA TRP A 38 34.65 15.64 6.47
C TRP A 38 35.73 14.57 6.41
N GLU A 39 36.40 14.43 5.29
CA GLU A 39 37.47 13.43 5.08
C GLU A 39 38.67 13.68 6.02
N ASN A 40 38.94 14.93 6.36
CA ASN A 40 40.01 15.29 7.30
C ASN A 40 39.54 15.30 8.76
N GLY A 41 38.32 14.87 9.07
CA GLY A 41 37.76 14.83 10.42
C GLY A 41 37.55 16.21 11.07
N ALA A 42 37.58 17.28 10.28
CA ALA A 42 37.43 18.67 10.78
C ALA A 42 35.97 19.04 11.06
N SER A 43 35.02 18.35 10.42
CA SER A 43 33.58 18.49 10.66
C SER A 43 32.84 17.20 10.23
N LYS A 44 31.59 17.03 10.69
CA LYS A 44 30.68 15.97 10.22
C LYS A 44 29.53 16.57 9.42
N PRO A 45 29.01 15.87 8.39
CA PRO A 45 27.84 16.31 7.67
C PRO A 45 26.59 16.25 8.56
N ARG A 46 25.60 17.08 8.24
CA ARG A 46 24.28 17.03 8.89
C ARG A 46 23.50 15.80 8.41
N ILE A 47 22.51 15.35 9.17
CA ILE A 47 21.74 14.14 8.89
C ILE A 47 21.13 14.12 7.49
N ASN A 48 20.64 15.24 6.98
CA ASN A 48 20.11 15.34 5.61
C ASN A 48 21.20 15.16 4.54
N THR A 49 22.43 15.56 4.82
CA THR A 49 23.57 15.34 3.93
C THR A 49 24.08 13.90 4.05
N ILE A 50 24.01 13.30 5.24
CA ILE A 50 24.34 11.87 5.44
C ILE A 50 23.40 10.98 4.61
N ARG A 51 22.10 11.31 4.54
CA ARG A 51 21.15 10.58 3.69
C ARG A 51 21.53 10.66 2.21
N LYS A 52 21.89 11.83 1.71
CA LYS A 52 22.36 11.98 0.33
C LYS A 52 23.69 11.27 0.08
N LEU A 53 24.61 11.31 1.06
CA LEU A 53 25.85 10.54 0.98
C LEU A 53 25.57 9.03 0.92
N SER A 54 24.62 8.56 1.70
CA SER A 54 24.14 7.16 1.68
C SER A 54 23.69 6.73 0.29
N GLU A 55 22.88 7.57 -0.37
CA GLU A 55 22.40 7.33 -1.73
C GLU A 55 23.54 7.33 -2.76
N VAL A 56 24.38 8.35 -2.74
CA VAL A 56 25.48 8.52 -3.72
C VAL A 56 26.58 7.48 -3.53
N LEU A 57 26.91 7.16 -2.29
CA LEU A 57 27.98 6.20 -1.97
C LEU A 57 27.45 4.75 -1.91
N GLU A 58 26.14 4.54 -2.05
CA GLU A 58 25.46 3.23 -2.00
C GLU A 58 25.78 2.46 -0.72
N VAL A 59 25.72 3.15 0.42
CA VAL A 59 25.88 2.60 1.76
C VAL A 59 24.76 3.11 2.65
N SER A 60 24.40 2.39 3.74
CA SER A 60 23.34 2.90 4.60
C SER A 60 23.78 4.11 5.42
N VAL A 61 22.77 4.83 5.91
CA VAL A 61 22.97 5.90 6.89
C VAL A 61 23.68 5.36 8.14
N GLU A 62 23.35 4.16 8.56
CA GLU A 62 23.91 3.50 9.75
C GLU A 62 25.39 3.18 9.58
N ASP A 63 25.82 2.61 8.42
CA ASP A 63 27.24 2.37 8.14
C ASP A 63 28.04 3.65 8.05
N LEU A 64 27.44 4.71 7.50
CA LEU A 64 28.09 6.02 7.50
C LEU A 64 28.28 6.56 8.92
N LEU A 65 27.38 6.24 9.84
CA LEU A 65 27.45 6.70 11.23
C LEU A 65 28.36 5.82 12.11
N THR A 66 28.36 4.50 11.88
CA THR A 66 29.17 3.53 12.64
C THR A 66 30.57 3.34 12.09
N CYS A 67 30.79 3.71 10.82
CA CYS A 67 32.05 3.51 10.09
C CYS A 67 32.49 2.04 9.97
N GLU A 68 31.54 1.10 10.02
CA GLU A 68 31.79 -0.33 9.94
C GLU A 68 31.54 -0.85 8.50
N TYR A 69 32.57 -1.36 7.84
CA TYR A 69 32.52 -1.64 6.38
C TYR A 69 32.68 -3.11 5.96
N ASP A 70 33.33 -3.98 6.70
CA ASP A 70 33.88 -5.21 6.09
C ASP A 70 33.01 -6.49 6.14
N ALA A 71 32.12 -6.65 7.08
CA ALA A 71 31.24 -7.84 7.13
C ALA A 71 29.94 -7.64 6.30
N PHE A 72 29.47 -6.40 6.21
CA PHE A 72 28.19 -6.00 5.62
C PHE A 72 28.17 -5.92 4.09
N ASN A 73 29.30 -5.73 3.46
CA ASN A 73 29.39 -5.39 2.03
C ASN A 73 28.94 -6.48 1.07
N ARG A 74 29.10 -7.74 1.40
CA ARG A 74 28.63 -8.85 0.52
C ARG A 74 27.12 -8.93 0.57
N GLU A 75 26.55 -8.92 1.75
CA GLU A 75 25.11 -9.10 1.97
C GLU A 75 24.29 -7.91 1.45
N ARG A 76 24.83 -6.68 1.59
CA ARG A 76 24.18 -5.49 1.04
C ARG A 76 24.24 -5.39 -0.48
N LYS A 77 25.34 -5.83 -1.09
CA LYS A 77 25.37 -5.92 -2.56
C LYS A 77 24.27 -6.82 -3.08
N ASP A 78 24.04 -7.94 -2.41
CA ASP A 78 23.01 -8.89 -2.78
C ASP A 78 21.60 -8.28 -2.57
N LEU A 79 21.39 -7.51 -1.51
CA LEU A 79 20.13 -6.81 -1.24
C LEU A 79 19.84 -5.71 -2.25
N PHE A 80 20.80 -4.83 -2.53
CA PHE A 80 20.62 -3.78 -3.54
C PHE A 80 20.45 -4.37 -4.94
N ALA A 81 21.15 -5.47 -5.24
CA ALA A 81 20.96 -6.21 -6.47
C ALA A 81 19.53 -6.77 -6.54
N MET A 82 19.04 -7.40 -5.48
CA MET A 82 17.69 -7.95 -5.40
C MET A 82 16.63 -6.85 -5.57
N LYS A 83 16.77 -5.73 -4.87
CA LYS A 83 15.83 -4.59 -5.02
C LYS A 83 15.84 -4.03 -6.45
N ARG A 84 17.01 -3.90 -7.08
CA ARG A 84 17.11 -3.48 -8.49
C ARG A 84 16.47 -4.48 -9.43
N ASP A 85 16.63 -5.76 -9.18
CA ASP A 85 16.03 -6.81 -10.01
C ASP A 85 14.52 -6.82 -9.87
N ILE A 86 13.98 -6.60 -8.68
CA ILE A 86 12.54 -6.43 -8.44
C ILE A 86 12.00 -5.24 -9.24
N ILE A 87 12.64 -4.08 -9.17
CA ILE A 87 12.26 -2.89 -9.95
C ILE A 87 12.35 -3.17 -11.45
N LYS A 88 13.40 -3.89 -11.91
CA LYS A 88 13.55 -4.29 -13.32
C LYS A 88 12.41 -5.20 -13.77
N VAL A 89 12.00 -6.15 -12.94
CA VAL A 89 10.84 -7.02 -13.22
C VAL A 89 9.58 -6.18 -13.36
N ALA A 90 9.31 -5.27 -12.41
CA ALA A 90 8.15 -4.37 -12.48
C ALA A 90 8.18 -3.50 -13.75
N LYS A 91 9.35 -2.93 -14.10
CA LYS A 91 9.52 -2.13 -15.30
C LYS A 91 9.29 -2.91 -16.59
N ASN A 92 9.77 -4.14 -16.65
CA ASN A 92 9.52 -5.02 -17.79
C ASN A 92 8.02 -5.35 -17.91
N LYS A 93 7.35 -5.60 -16.78
CA LYS A 93 5.90 -5.84 -16.75
C LYS A 93 5.11 -4.61 -17.20
N MET A 94 5.52 -3.41 -16.79
CA MET A 94 4.94 -2.16 -17.28
C MET A 94 5.05 -2.05 -18.80
N LYS A 95 6.20 -2.36 -19.39
CA LYS A 95 6.39 -2.36 -20.84
C LYS A 95 5.59 -3.45 -21.56
N GLU A 96 5.49 -4.62 -20.96
CA GLU A 96 4.66 -5.72 -21.51
C GLU A 96 3.20 -5.29 -21.63
N LEU A 97 2.65 -4.64 -20.60
CA LEU A 97 1.26 -4.20 -20.56
C LEU A 97 1.02 -2.96 -21.43
N TYR A 98 1.86 -1.95 -21.28
CA TYR A 98 1.62 -0.61 -21.80
C TYR A 98 2.52 -0.21 -22.99
N GLY A 99 3.35 -1.14 -23.49
CA GLY A 99 4.26 -0.90 -24.61
C GLY A 99 5.61 -0.33 -24.19
N GLU A 100 6.53 -0.21 -25.16
CA GLU A 100 7.89 0.32 -24.91
C GLU A 100 7.89 1.80 -24.51
N ASN A 101 6.89 2.57 -24.95
CA ASN A 101 6.70 3.98 -24.65
C ASN A 101 5.35 4.21 -23.96
N PRO A 102 5.18 3.86 -22.68
CA PRO A 102 3.95 4.11 -21.94
C PRO A 102 3.62 5.61 -21.88
N PRO A 103 2.35 6.00 -21.71
CA PRO A 103 1.97 7.38 -21.42
C PRO A 103 2.75 8.00 -20.27
N ILE A 104 2.93 9.33 -20.33
CA ILE A 104 3.73 10.06 -19.35
C ILE A 104 3.19 9.92 -17.92
N GLU A 105 1.89 9.79 -17.76
CA GLU A 105 1.21 9.58 -16.47
C GLU A 105 1.69 8.28 -15.79
N ILE A 106 1.81 7.20 -16.58
CA ILE A 106 2.29 5.90 -16.09
C ILE A 106 3.78 5.97 -15.75
N ILE A 107 4.57 6.60 -16.60
CA ILE A 107 6.02 6.80 -16.39
C ILE A 107 6.25 7.61 -15.12
N ASN A 108 5.52 8.70 -14.93
CA ASN A 108 5.64 9.56 -13.76
C ASN A 108 5.22 8.81 -12.49
N ARG A 109 4.11 8.07 -12.55
CA ARG A 109 3.68 7.24 -11.42
C ARG A 109 4.76 6.22 -11.03
N PHE A 110 5.29 5.48 -11.99
CA PHE A 110 6.35 4.49 -11.75
C PHE A 110 7.59 5.13 -11.11
N LYS A 111 8.09 6.24 -11.67
CA LYS A 111 9.25 6.96 -11.16
C LYS A 111 9.05 7.50 -9.75
N THR A 112 7.87 8.06 -9.47
CA THR A 112 7.53 8.55 -8.12
C THR A 112 7.60 7.42 -7.11
N GLU A 113 7.00 6.27 -7.41
CA GLU A 113 7.02 5.11 -6.51
C GLU A 113 8.42 4.49 -6.38
N GLU A 114 9.18 4.40 -7.48
CA GLU A 114 10.57 3.94 -7.46
C GLU A 114 11.41 4.77 -6.46
N LEU A 115 11.24 6.11 -6.47
CA LEU A 115 11.91 6.99 -5.52
C LEU A 115 11.41 6.80 -4.08
N MET A 116 10.10 6.64 -3.87
CA MET A 116 9.51 6.42 -2.55
C MET A 116 9.94 5.07 -1.95
N LEU A 117 10.09 4.05 -2.78
CA LEU A 117 10.49 2.70 -2.38
C LEU A 117 12.01 2.52 -2.30
N ALA A 118 12.79 3.49 -2.77
CA ALA A 118 14.25 3.43 -2.72
C ALA A 118 14.72 3.25 -1.27
N GLY A 119 15.45 2.17 -1.02
CA GLY A 119 15.93 1.82 0.32
C GLY A 119 14.90 1.11 1.23
N GLN A 120 13.61 1.11 0.91
CA GLN A 120 12.58 0.49 1.75
C GLN A 120 12.58 -1.04 1.64
N GLU A 121 12.39 -1.74 2.75
CA GLU A 121 12.31 -3.21 2.79
C GLU A 121 11.00 -3.75 2.20
N ILE A 122 9.94 -2.94 2.21
CA ILE A 122 8.63 -3.32 1.65
C ILE A 122 8.73 -3.78 0.19
N LEU A 123 9.70 -3.26 -0.58
CA LEU A 123 9.94 -3.67 -1.96
C LEU A 123 10.26 -5.18 -2.06
N LEU A 124 10.95 -5.73 -1.07
CA LEU A 124 11.26 -7.16 -1.01
C LEU A 124 9.97 -7.98 -0.80
N TRP A 125 9.09 -7.50 0.07
CA TRP A 125 7.78 -8.12 0.28
C TRP A 125 6.90 -8.06 -0.96
N MET A 126 6.91 -6.92 -1.68
CA MET A 126 6.20 -6.81 -2.96
C MET A 126 6.68 -7.85 -3.97
N GLY A 127 8.01 -8.03 -4.10
CA GLY A 127 8.59 -9.05 -4.95
C GLY A 127 8.23 -10.47 -4.50
N PHE A 128 8.35 -10.75 -3.21
CA PHE A 128 7.97 -12.04 -2.62
C PHE A 128 6.51 -12.40 -2.88
N LEU A 129 5.59 -11.47 -2.60
CA LEU A 129 4.15 -11.72 -2.79
C LEU A 129 3.81 -11.99 -4.27
N GLY A 130 4.49 -11.32 -5.18
CA GLY A 130 4.33 -11.59 -6.61
C GLY A 130 4.79 -12.99 -7.01
N GLU A 131 5.92 -13.46 -6.49
CA GLU A 131 6.41 -14.82 -6.74
C GLU A 131 5.53 -15.88 -6.07
N LEU A 132 5.09 -15.64 -4.83
CA LEU A 132 4.18 -16.53 -4.12
C LEU A 132 2.87 -16.69 -4.91
N LYS A 133 2.29 -15.59 -5.40
CA LYS A 133 1.08 -15.62 -6.23
C LYS A 133 1.27 -16.48 -7.47
N LYS A 134 2.38 -16.35 -8.17
CA LYS A 134 2.67 -17.20 -9.35
C LYS A 134 2.70 -18.68 -8.98
N LYS A 135 3.39 -19.05 -7.89
CA LYS A 135 3.45 -20.43 -7.41
C LYS A 135 2.08 -20.95 -7.01
N CYS A 136 1.31 -20.18 -6.24
CA CYS A 136 -0.07 -20.57 -5.87
C CYS A 136 -0.95 -20.78 -7.10
N CYS A 137 -0.86 -19.91 -8.11
CA CYS A 137 -1.59 -20.09 -9.36
C CYS A 137 -1.15 -21.34 -10.15
N MET A 138 0.13 -21.72 -10.11
CA MET A 138 0.65 -22.91 -10.77
C MET A 138 0.18 -24.19 -10.07
N GLU A 139 0.16 -24.19 -8.74
CA GLU A 139 -0.20 -25.32 -7.89
C GLU A 139 -1.68 -25.36 -7.53
N ASN A 140 -2.47 -24.44 -8.07
CA ASN A 140 -3.92 -24.34 -7.83
C ASN A 140 -4.28 -24.15 -6.35
N ALA A 141 -3.44 -23.45 -5.59
CA ALA A 141 -3.66 -23.15 -4.19
C ALA A 141 -4.35 -21.78 -4.03
N TYR A 142 -5.21 -21.65 -3.03
CA TYR A 142 -5.81 -20.37 -2.70
C TYR A 142 -4.82 -19.46 -2.00
N PHE A 143 -4.83 -18.19 -2.43
CA PHE A 143 -4.01 -17.15 -1.87
C PHE A 143 -4.67 -15.78 -2.13
N ASP A 144 -4.80 -14.98 -1.09
CA ASP A 144 -5.34 -13.62 -1.16
C ASP A 144 -4.53 -12.67 -0.26
N ILE A 145 -4.22 -11.49 -0.77
CA ILE A 145 -3.47 -10.46 -0.02
C ILE A 145 -4.51 -9.50 0.57
N ARG A 146 -4.56 -9.43 1.90
CA ARG A 146 -5.47 -8.52 2.62
C ARG A 146 -4.75 -7.34 3.28
N GLY A 147 -3.51 -7.12 2.94
CA GLY A 147 -2.74 -5.96 3.39
C GLY A 147 -3.16 -4.71 2.63
N ALA A 148 -4.17 -4.04 3.12
CA ALA A 148 -4.88 -2.91 2.55
C ALA A 148 -4.03 -1.82 1.86
N GLN A 149 -2.75 -1.82 2.04
CA GLN A 149 -1.90 -0.70 1.66
C GLN A 149 -1.05 -1.00 0.42
N MET A 150 -0.83 -2.28 0.10
CA MET A 150 -0.16 -2.68 -1.14
C MET A 150 -0.91 -2.20 -2.39
N GLY A 151 -2.23 -2.11 -2.33
CA GLY A 151 -3.08 -1.60 -3.40
C GLY A 151 -2.89 -0.12 -3.74
N ALA A 152 -2.16 0.65 -2.93
CA ALA A 152 -1.76 2.01 -3.28
C ALA A 152 -0.50 2.05 -4.16
N SER A 153 0.20 0.93 -4.36
CA SER A 153 1.43 0.85 -5.15
C SER A 153 1.20 0.26 -6.53
N PHE A 154 1.52 1.04 -7.55
CA PHE A 154 1.54 0.60 -8.94
C PHE A 154 2.65 -0.45 -9.17
N ILE A 155 3.81 -0.28 -8.52
CA ILE A 155 4.90 -1.27 -8.58
C ILE A 155 4.45 -2.59 -7.95
N ALA A 156 3.76 -2.58 -6.81
CA ALA A 156 3.21 -3.80 -6.21
C ALA A 156 2.20 -4.49 -7.15
N TRP A 157 1.33 -3.72 -7.81
CA TRP A 157 0.38 -4.25 -8.79
C TRP A 157 1.09 -4.87 -10.00
N LEU A 158 2.11 -4.22 -10.56
CA LEU A 158 2.91 -4.77 -11.67
C LEU A 158 3.60 -6.08 -11.29
N LEU A 159 4.07 -6.19 -10.05
CA LEU A 159 4.69 -7.41 -9.52
C LEU A 159 3.65 -8.50 -9.20
N GLY A 160 2.37 -8.17 -9.13
CA GLY A 160 1.30 -9.08 -8.73
C GLY A 160 1.09 -9.18 -7.22
N GLY A 161 1.72 -8.30 -6.43
CA GLY A 161 1.56 -8.21 -4.99
C GLY A 161 0.23 -7.62 -4.52
N THR A 162 -0.62 -7.17 -5.43
CA THR A 162 -2.00 -6.72 -5.18
C THR A 162 -2.86 -6.88 -6.42
N ASN A 163 -4.18 -6.92 -6.23
CA ASN A 163 -5.17 -6.92 -7.32
C ASN A 163 -5.75 -5.54 -7.60
N VAL A 164 -5.30 -4.51 -6.88
CA VAL A 164 -5.76 -3.13 -7.04
C VAL A 164 -4.78 -2.36 -7.92
N ASN A 165 -5.26 -1.90 -9.07
CA ASN A 165 -4.51 -0.98 -9.92
C ASN A 165 -4.74 0.46 -9.45
N PRO A 166 -3.74 1.14 -8.87
CA PRO A 166 -3.94 2.48 -8.30
C PRO A 166 -3.99 3.62 -9.34
N LEU A 167 -3.76 3.33 -10.61
CA LEU A 167 -3.87 4.35 -11.66
C LEU A 167 -5.29 4.90 -11.75
N SER A 168 -5.46 6.07 -12.36
CA SER A 168 -6.78 6.60 -12.70
C SER A 168 -7.53 5.66 -13.65
N ALA A 169 -8.86 5.75 -13.67
CA ALA A 169 -9.69 4.93 -14.53
C ALA A 169 -9.26 5.03 -16.00
N HIS A 170 -9.04 3.90 -16.64
CA HIS A 170 -8.53 3.86 -17.99
C HIS A 170 -8.97 2.62 -18.77
N TYR A 171 -8.97 2.77 -20.07
CA TYR A 171 -9.01 1.67 -21.04
C TYR A 171 -7.59 1.28 -21.43
N TYR A 172 -7.33 -0.02 -21.56
CA TYR A 172 -6.12 -0.48 -22.23
C TYR A 172 -6.42 -1.62 -23.20
N CYS A 173 -5.80 -1.60 -24.37
CA CYS A 173 -5.99 -2.62 -25.39
C CYS A 173 -4.94 -3.73 -25.21
N PRO A 174 -5.32 -4.99 -24.95
CA PRO A 174 -4.36 -6.07 -24.75
C PRO A 174 -3.57 -6.43 -26.02
N ARG A 175 -4.13 -6.10 -27.20
CA ARG A 175 -3.49 -6.39 -28.50
C ARG A 175 -2.51 -5.32 -28.95
N CYS A 176 -2.95 -4.06 -29.03
CA CYS A 176 -2.12 -2.97 -29.55
C CYS A 176 -1.54 -2.07 -28.46
N ARG A 177 -1.86 -2.33 -27.19
CA ARG A 177 -1.37 -1.62 -26.00
C ARG A 177 -1.76 -0.13 -25.93
N LYS A 178 -2.74 0.28 -26.73
CA LYS A 178 -3.28 1.64 -26.66
C LYS A 178 -3.99 1.85 -25.34
N ILE A 179 -3.75 3.01 -24.72
CA ILE A 179 -4.31 3.41 -23.42
C ILE A 179 -5.12 4.69 -23.61
N GLU A 180 -6.22 4.79 -22.88
CA GLU A 180 -7.06 5.98 -22.83
C GLU A 180 -7.50 6.20 -21.38
N PHE A 181 -6.96 7.23 -20.71
CA PHE A 181 -7.43 7.65 -19.39
C PHE A 181 -8.77 8.36 -19.51
N VAL A 182 -9.65 8.15 -18.54
CA VAL A 182 -11.00 8.72 -18.50
C VAL A 182 -11.12 9.62 -17.27
N SER A 183 -11.31 10.91 -17.51
CA SER A 183 -11.52 11.89 -16.44
C SER A 183 -12.94 11.78 -15.85
N GLY A 184 -13.06 12.01 -14.54
CA GLY A 184 -14.36 12.04 -13.84
C GLY A 184 -14.89 10.67 -13.41
N GLU A 185 -14.26 9.56 -13.82
CA GLU A 185 -14.60 8.23 -13.34
C GLU A 185 -13.61 7.77 -12.27
N LYS A 186 -14.13 7.36 -11.12
CA LYS A 186 -13.30 6.90 -9.98
C LYS A 186 -12.88 5.45 -10.08
N CYS A 187 -13.64 4.62 -10.80
CA CYS A 187 -13.42 3.19 -10.92
C CYS A 187 -13.44 2.76 -12.39
N GLY A 188 -12.33 2.23 -12.88
CA GLY A 188 -12.24 1.73 -14.27
C GLY A 188 -13.22 0.60 -14.57
N VAL A 189 -13.60 -0.20 -13.56
CA VAL A 189 -14.61 -1.27 -13.69
C VAL A 189 -15.96 -0.71 -14.18
N ASP A 190 -16.30 0.53 -13.84
CA ASP A 190 -17.57 1.17 -14.18
C ASP A 190 -17.62 1.75 -15.60
N LEU A 191 -16.48 1.78 -16.29
CA LEU A 191 -16.42 2.28 -17.67
C LEU A 191 -17.30 1.42 -18.60
N ALA A 192 -17.89 2.06 -19.61
CA ALA A 192 -18.67 1.35 -20.62
C ALA A 192 -17.76 0.43 -21.48
N ASP A 193 -18.32 -0.65 -22.01
CA ASP A 193 -17.58 -1.50 -22.94
C ASP A 193 -17.27 -0.75 -24.23
N LYS A 194 -16.02 -0.82 -24.66
CA LYS A 194 -15.53 -0.08 -25.84
C LYS A 194 -14.61 -0.96 -26.69
N ARG A 195 -14.69 -0.84 -28.00
CA ARG A 195 -13.76 -1.47 -28.93
C ARG A 195 -12.61 -0.54 -29.29
N CYS A 196 -11.42 -1.10 -29.32
CA CYS A 196 -10.23 -0.44 -29.85
C CYS A 196 -10.30 -0.36 -31.39
N SER A 197 -9.59 0.60 -31.98
CA SER A 197 -9.44 0.72 -33.45
C SER A 197 -8.84 -0.53 -34.11
N CYS A 198 -8.15 -1.40 -33.36
CA CYS A 198 -7.63 -2.69 -33.85
C CYS A 198 -8.67 -3.82 -33.84
N GLY A 199 -9.92 -3.55 -33.43
CA GLY A 199 -11.02 -4.50 -33.35
C GLY A 199 -11.14 -5.25 -32.03
N GLU A 200 -10.11 -5.22 -31.15
CA GLU A 200 -10.12 -5.86 -29.85
C GLU A 200 -10.98 -5.08 -28.84
N TYR A 201 -11.54 -5.76 -27.83
CA TYR A 201 -12.18 -5.06 -26.72
C TYR A 201 -11.13 -4.47 -25.79
N TYR A 202 -11.32 -3.22 -25.40
CA TYR A 202 -10.54 -2.63 -24.33
C TYR A 202 -10.77 -3.37 -23.01
N GLN A 203 -9.72 -3.55 -22.25
CA GLN A 203 -9.81 -3.85 -20.83
C GLN A 203 -9.96 -2.55 -20.04
N LYS A 204 -10.65 -2.62 -18.91
CA LYS A 204 -11.04 -1.50 -18.08
C LYS A 204 -10.43 -1.70 -16.71
N ASP A 205 -9.66 -0.72 -16.19
CA ASP A 205 -9.00 -0.82 -14.90
C ASP A 205 -8.71 0.56 -14.29
N GLY A 206 -8.21 0.58 -13.06
CA GLY A 206 -7.81 1.77 -12.34
C GLY A 206 -8.83 2.23 -11.30
N PHE A 207 -8.32 2.68 -10.12
CA PHE A 207 -9.13 3.04 -8.97
C PHE A 207 -8.78 4.42 -8.39
N GLU A 208 -7.93 5.18 -9.05
CA GLU A 208 -7.53 6.54 -8.67
C GLU A 208 -7.07 6.63 -7.21
N ILE A 209 -5.92 6.01 -6.91
CA ILE A 209 -5.30 6.04 -5.58
C ILE A 209 -3.95 6.72 -5.67
N ASP A 210 -3.78 7.85 -4.98
CA ASP A 210 -2.53 8.59 -4.98
C ASP A 210 -1.38 7.83 -4.29
N ALA A 211 -0.16 7.96 -4.84
CA ALA A 211 1.05 7.29 -4.34
C ALA A 211 1.41 7.69 -2.90
N ILE A 212 1.01 8.86 -2.44
CA ILE A 212 1.26 9.31 -1.07
C ILE A 212 0.64 8.36 -0.02
N ASN A 213 -0.40 7.63 -0.41
CA ASN A 213 -1.03 6.65 0.48
C ASN A 213 -0.13 5.44 0.77
N MET A 214 0.97 5.29 0.02
CA MET A 214 2.00 4.28 0.31
C MET A 214 2.77 4.55 1.61
N TYR A 215 2.83 5.79 2.11
CA TYR A 215 3.56 6.09 3.35
C TYR A 215 3.02 5.39 4.61
N SER A 216 1.80 4.91 4.57
CA SER A 216 1.24 4.09 5.67
C SER A 216 1.54 2.59 5.56
N LEU A 217 2.31 2.16 4.53
CA LEU A 217 2.48 0.78 4.08
C LEU A 217 3.45 -0.08 4.86
N PHE A 218 4.33 0.51 5.60
CA PHE A 218 5.68 -0.05 5.60
C PHE A 218 5.97 -1.12 6.67
N LYS A 219 4.98 -1.69 7.37
CA LYS A 219 5.34 -2.56 8.49
C LYS A 219 4.75 -3.97 8.49
N ASN A 220 3.51 -4.16 8.06
CA ASN A 220 2.87 -5.47 8.17
C ASN A 220 2.10 -5.83 6.91
N SER A 221 2.33 -7.02 6.38
CA SER A 221 1.54 -7.62 5.30
C SER A 221 0.77 -8.82 5.84
N GLU A 222 -0.49 -8.96 5.41
CA GLU A 222 -1.34 -10.06 5.80
C GLU A 222 -1.80 -10.80 4.55
N ILE A 223 -1.71 -12.13 4.58
CA ILE A 223 -2.19 -13.00 3.52
C ILE A 223 -3.16 -14.04 4.09
N TYR A 224 -4.17 -14.36 3.33
CA TYR A 224 -5.11 -15.44 3.59
C TYR A 224 -4.87 -16.56 2.60
N ALA A 225 -4.79 -17.78 3.06
CA ALA A 225 -4.43 -18.90 2.22
C ALA A 225 -5.19 -20.17 2.64
N SER A 226 -5.40 -21.09 1.69
CA SER A 226 -5.74 -22.47 2.01
C SER A 226 -4.54 -23.15 2.71
N HIS A 227 -4.75 -24.33 3.25
CA HIS A 227 -3.66 -25.12 3.83
C HIS A 227 -2.44 -25.23 2.89
N ASN A 228 -2.67 -25.65 1.65
CA ASN A 228 -1.60 -25.75 0.63
C ASN A 228 -0.96 -24.39 0.34
N GLY A 229 -1.75 -23.30 0.29
CA GLY A 229 -1.24 -21.95 0.10
C GLY A 229 -0.37 -21.47 1.25
N ALA A 230 -0.71 -21.80 2.49
CA ALA A 230 0.08 -21.47 3.68
C ALA A 230 1.41 -22.25 3.72
N GLU A 231 1.41 -23.53 3.32
CA GLU A 231 2.63 -24.32 3.19
C GLU A 231 3.56 -23.78 2.11
N LEU A 232 2.99 -23.42 0.93
CA LEU A 232 3.73 -22.75 -0.13
C LEU A 232 4.32 -21.42 0.36
N ALA A 233 3.56 -20.62 1.09
CA ALA A 233 4.05 -19.36 1.64
C ALA A 233 5.28 -19.58 2.53
N ARG A 234 5.25 -20.58 3.44
CA ARG A 234 6.36 -20.91 4.33
C ARG A 234 7.61 -21.34 3.55
N THR A 235 7.46 -22.28 2.61
CA THR A 235 8.55 -22.78 1.79
C THR A 235 9.15 -21.67 0.92
N CYS A 236 8.29 -20.88 0.28
CA CYS A 236 8.72 -19.75 -0.54
C CYS A 236 9.44 -18.67 0.25
N LEU A 237 9.02 -18.37 1.49
CA LEU A 237 9.68 -17.40 2.35
C LEU A 237 11.15 -17.78 2.59
N GLN A 238 11.37 -19.02 2.97
CA GLN A 238 12.72 -19.52 3.26
C GLN A 238 13.61 -19.50 2.00
N GLU A 239 13.06 -19.90 0.85
CA GLU A 239 13.80 -19.90 -0.42
C GLU A 239 14.09 -18.49 -0.93
N TYR A 240 13.08 -17.60 -0.92
CA TYR A 240 13.17 -16.26 -1.48
C TYR A 240 14.16 -15.37 -0.73
N PHE A 241 14.15 -15.45 0.60
CA PHE A 241 15.04 -14.66 1.44
C PHE A 241 16.36 -15.37 1.80
N LYS A 242 16.63 -16.56 1.22
CA LYS A 242 17.87 -17.28 1.43
C LYS A 242 19.08 -16.43 1.00
N GLY A 243 20.00 -16.22 1.93
CA GLY A 243 21.20 -15.40 1.70
C GLY A 243 21.01 -13.92 2.04
N TYR A 244 19.78 -13.45 2.19
CA TYR A 244 19.45 -12.09 2.57
C TYR A 244 19.29 -11.89 4.09
N GLY A 245 18.56 -12.76 4.72
CA GLY A 245 18.26 -12.74 6.14
C GLY A 245 17.70 -14.07 6.60
N GLU A 246 17.27 -14.12 7.84
CA GLU A 246 16.59 -15.26 8.42
C GLU A 246 15.12 -14.96 8.58
N VAL A 247 14.27 -15.89 8.13
CA VAL A 247 12.84 -15.86 8.38
C VAL A 247 12.56 -16.68 9.61
N ARG A 248 12.00 -16.06 10.64
CA ARG A 248 11.64 -16.72 11.89
C ARG A 248 10.17 -16.61 12.20
N GLU A 249 9.61 -17.68 12.73
CA GLU A 249 8.24 -17.71 13.23
C GLU A 249 8.14 -16.94 14.55
N ILE A 250 7.08 -16.14 14.71
CA ILE A 250 6.75 -15.44 15.95
C ILE A 250 5.61 -16.18 16.65
N LYS A 251 5.80 -16.51 17.92
CA LYS A 251 4.76 -17.04 18.82
C LYS A 251 4.53 -16.11 19.99
N PHE A 252 3.32 -16.12 20.51
CA PHE A 252 2.97 -15.38 21.72
C PHE A 252 3.03 -16.25 22.95
N ASN A 253 3.53 -15.68 24.04
CA ASN A 253 3.58 -16.35 25.34
C ASN A 253 2.29 -16.14 26.14
N CYS A 254 1.13 -16.17 25.48
CA CYS A 254 -0.17 -16.13 26.15
C CYS A 254 -1.24 -16.86 25.31
N ASP A 255 -2.15 -17.55 26.01
CA ASP A 255 -3.22 -18.33 25.35
C ASP A 255 -4.22 -17.49 24.58
N ALA A 256 -4.40 -16.21 24.95
CA ALA A 256 -5.33 -15.29 24.30
C ALA A 256 -4.91 -14.85 22.89
N MET A 257 -3.64 -15.04 22.53
CA MET A 257 -3.11 -14.73 21.20
C MET A 257 -2.58 -15.97 20.46
N GLN A 258 -2.68 -17.16 21.04
CA GLN A 258 -2.47 -18.42 20.34
C GLN A 258 -3.72 -18.70 19.50
N GLU A 259 -3.61 -18.42 18.22
CA GLU A 259 -4.74 -18.33 17.33
C GLU A 259 -5.02 -19.68 16.68
N VAL A 260 -5.74 -20.52 17.41
CA VAL A 260 -6.65 -21.46 16.76
C VAL A 260 -8.05 -21.01 17.15
N SER A 261 -8.73 -20.32 16.24
CA SER A 261 -10.15 -20.03 16.46
C SER A 261 -10.93 -21.34 16.50
N ALA A 262 -12.07 -21.33 17.19
CA ALA A 262 -13.02 -22.47 17.22
C ALA A 262 -13.51 -22.91 15.82
N GLU A 263 -13.13 -22.21 14.76
CA GLU A 263 -13.55 -22.40 13.35
C GLU A 263 -12.42 -22.93 12.44
N GLY A 264 -11.30 -23.44 12.99
CA GLY A 264 -10.21 -24.00 12.18
C GLY A 264 -9.35 -22.98 11.44
N ILE A 265 -9.36 -21.72 11.85
CA ILE A 265 -8.44 -20.68 11.36
C ILE A 265 -7.13 -20.76 12.13
N LYS A 266 -6.01 -20.89 11.43
CA LYS A 266 -4.67 -20.86 12.01
C LYS A 266 -3.92 -19.64 11.54
N VAL A 267 -3.33 -18.88 12.46
CA VAL A 267 -2.54 -17.69 12.15
C VAL A 267 -1.08 -17.93 12.50
N THR A 268 -0.21 -17.69 11.53
CA THR A 268 1.24 -17.80 11.70
C THR A 268 1.88 -16.48 11.28
N ARG A 269 2.82 -15.98 12.10
CA ARG A 269 3.54 -14.74 11.82
C ARG A 269 5.00 -15.02 11.58
N TYR A 270 5.57 -14.37 10.58
CA TYR A 270 6.96 -14.51 10.19
C TYR A 270 7.66 -13.15 10.22
N ALA A 271 8.74 -13.06 10.98
CA ALA A 271 9.64 -11.92 10.98
C ALA A 271 10.75 -12.13 9.97
N LEU A 272 11.03 -11.11 9.16
CA LEU A 272 12.24 -11.03 8.36
C LEU A 272 13.30 -10.29 9.17
N LEU A 273 14.31 -11.03 9.62
CA LEU A 273 15.43 -10.51 10.38
C LEU A 273 16.65 -10.36 9.47
N SER A 274 17.29 -9.19 9.49
CA SER A 274 18.65 -9.08 8.96
C SER A 274 19.57 -9.99 9.75
N LYS A 275 20.70 -10.39 9.15
CA LYS A 275 21.69 -11.25 9.82
C LYS A 275 22.25 -10.66 11.13
N GLU A 276 22.20 -9.33 11.30
CA GLU A 276 22.55 -8.69 12.56
C GLU A 276 21.46 -8.86 13.61
N LYS A 277 20.22 -8.56 13.24
CA LYS A 277 19.08 -8.70 14.16
C LYS A 277 18.85 -10.18 14.54
N SER A 278 19.16 -11.13 13.64
CA SER A 278 19.05 -12.56 13.95
C SER A 278 19.99 -13.00 15.08
N LYS A 279 21.14 -12.35 15.24
CA LYS A 279 22.07 -12.61 16.37
C LYS A 279 21.52 -12.21 17.73
N SER A 280 20.56 -11.30 17.77
CA SER A 280 19.88 -10.90 19.02
C SER A 280 18.83 -11.89 19.47
N PHE A 281 18.42 -12.79 18.59
CA PHE A 281 17.45 -13.85 18.87
C PHE A 281 18.14 -15.21 18.73
N LEU A 282 18.39 -15.89 19.85
CA LEU A 282 19.13 -17.16 19.87
C LEU A 282 18.30 -18.36 19.41
N GLU A 283 16.98 -18.26 19.44
CA GLU A 283 16.05 -19.34 19.11
C GLU A 283 15.48 -19.21 17.70
N GLU A 284 15.17 -20.33 17.04
CA GLU A 284 14.52 -20.37 15.72
C GLU A 284 13.11 -19.78 15.74
N ILE A 285 12.45 -19.84 16.89
CA ILE A 285 11.12 -19.30 17.14
C ILE A 285 11.25 -18.14 18.13
N ILE A 286 10.71 -16.98 17.77
CA ILE A 286 10.69 -15.80 18.61
C ILE A 286 9.43 -15.87 19.48
N VAL A 287 9.57 -15.99 20.78
CA VAL A 287 8.45 -15.99 21.73
C VAL A 287 8.36 -14.61 22.37
N LEU A 288 7.23 -13.92 22.19
CA LEU A 288 7.02 -12.53 22.61
C LEU A 288 5.74 -12.39 23.45
N GLN A 289 5.74 -11.36 24.31
CA GLN A 289 4.50 -10.79 24.86
C GLN A 289 3.86 -9.85 23.83
N PRO A 290 2.54 -9.57 23.93
CA PRO A 290 1.86 -8.68 22.97
C PRO A 290 2.50 -7.29 22.84
N GLU A 291 2.98 -6.72 23.93
CA GLU A 291 3.64 -5.41 23.94
C GLU A 291 4.99 -5.44 23.23
N GLU A 292 5.77 -6.51 23.42
CA GLU A 292 7.05 -6.72 22.73
C GLU A 292 6.85 -6.92 21.23
N TYR A 293 5.77 -7.62 20.84
CA TYR A 293 5.40 -7.76 19.42
C TYR A 293 5.10 -6.42 18.77
N MET A 294 4.35 -5.55 19.44
CA MET A 294 4.06 -4.21 18.92
C MET A 294 5.33 -3.39 18.73
N GLN A 295 6.27 -3.46 19.67
CA GLN A 295 7.58 -2.80 19.55
C GLN A 295 8.40 -3.41 18.40
N LEU A 296 8.43 -4.74 18.28
CA LEU A 296 9.13 -5.43 17.21
C LEU A 296 8.58 -5.02 15.83
N CYS A 297 7.25 -4.94 15.67
CA CYS A 297 6.61 -4.47 14.43
C CYS A 297 6.98 -3.03 14.08
N ASP A 298 7.45 -2.23 15.03
CA ASP A 298 7.98 -0.90 14.77
C ASP A 298 9.40 -0.91 14.20
N GLU A 299 10.12 -1.97 14.36
CA GLU A 299 11.52 -2.11 13.94
C GLU A 299 11.72 -3.00 12.72
N ILE A 300 10.88 -4.01 12.52
CA ILE A 300 11.01 -5.00 11.44
C ILE A 300 9.70 -5.19 10.69
N SER A 301 9.80 -5.74 9.48
CA SER A 301 8.63 -6.12 8.68
C SER A 301 8.16 -7.52 9.06
N VAL A 302 6.85 -7.68 9.28
CA VAL A 302 6.21 -8.94 9.64
C VAL A 302 5.20 -9.34 8.56
N LEU A 303 5.21 -10.62 8.17
CA LEU A 303 4.18 -11.24 7.35
C LEU A 303 3.28 -12.09 8.25
N THR A 304 1.98 -11.83 8.22
CA THR A 304 0.96 -12.65 8.87
C THR A 304 0.31 -13.55 7.82
N VAL A 305 0.33 -14.85 8.06
CA VAL A 305 -0.33 -15.87 7.23
C VAL A 305 -1.54 -16.38 8.00
N VAL A 306 -2.74 -16.13 7.46
CA VAL A 306 -4.02 -16.62 7.98
C VAL A 306 -4.43 -17.83 7.14
N GLU A 307 -4.28 -19.02 7.70
CA GLU A 307 -4.70 -20.26 7.09
C GLU A 307 -6.18 -20.50 7.41
N ASN A 308 -7.00 -20.63 6.37
CA ASN A 308 -8.43 -20.93 6.49
C ASN A 308 -8.73 -22.20 5.71
N SER A 309 -9.02 -23.28 6.41
CA SER A 309 -9.34 -24.59 5.84
C SER A 309 -10.69 -24.63 5.09
N MET A 310 -11.56 -23.63 5.32
CA MET A 310 -12.87 -23.51 4.68
C MET A 310 -12.81 -22.82 3.30
N GLU A 311 -11.66 -22.26 2.90
CA GLU A 311 -11.52 -21.62 1.59
C GLU A 311 -11.08 -22.62 0.53
N GLU A 312 -12.06 -23.17 -0.22
CA GLU A 312 -11.83 -24.10 -1.34
C GLU A 312 -11.53 -23.40 -2.66
N LEU A 313 -11.55 -22.07 -2.71
CA LEU A 313 -11.38 -21.31 -3.93
C LEU A 313 -9.93 -21.31 -4.40
N CYS A 314 -9.74 -21.43 -5.72
CA CYS A 314 -8.43 -21.39 -6.34
C CYS A 314 -7.96 -19.95 -6.63
N CYS A 315 -6.66 -19.72 -6.55
CA CYS A 315 -6.04 -18.43 -6.87
C CYS A 315 -6.38 -17.92 -8.28
N LYS A 316 -6.43 -18.81 -9.27
CA LYS A 316 -6.78 -18.46 -10.67
C LYS A 316 -8.17 -17.90 -10.79
N ASP A 317 -9.08 -18.40 -9.99
CA ASP A 317 -10.49 -18.10 -10.10
C ASP A 317 -10.81 -16.69 -9.63
N LEU A 318 -10.11 -16.21 -8.58
CA LEU A 318 -10.32 -14.87 -8.04
C LEU A 318 -9.58 -13.76 -8.80
N PHE A 319 -8.40 -14.05 -9.31
CA PHE A 319 -7.53 -13.02 -9.93
C PHE A 319 -7.84 -12.75 -11.41
N GLY A 320 -8.52 -13.67 -12.07
CA GLY A 320 -8.87 -13.58 -13.49
C GLY A 320 -10.27 -13.01 -13.79
N ILE A 321 -11.09 -12.81 -12.75
CA ILE A 321 -12.50 -12.44 -12.92
C ILE A 321 -12.60 -11.00 -13.44
N LYS A 322 -13.25 -10.87 -14.61
CA LYS A 322 -13.69 -9.58 -15.16
C LYS A 322 -15.17 -9.44 -14.82
N TYR A 323 -15.49 -8.42 -14.06
CA TYR A 323 -16.87 -8.16 -13.67
C TYR A 323 -17.61 -7.46 -14.79
N THR A 324 -18.73 -8.04 -15.24
CA THR A 324 -19.69 -7.35 -16.11
C THR A 324 -20.66 -6.53 -15.27
N LYS A 325 -21.27 -5.52 -15.87
CA LYS A 325 -22.32 -4.72 -15.23
C LYS A 325 -23.48 -5.60 -14.74
N GLU A 326 -23.80 -6.65 -15.49
CA GLU A 326 -24.83 -7.61 -15.11
C GLU A 326 -24.45 -8.41 -13.85
N GLN A 327 -23.21 -8.85 -13.74
CA GLN A 327 -22.71 -9.56 -12.55
C GLN A 327 -22.69 -8.68 -11.31
N ILE A 328 -22.32 -7.39 -11.45
CA ILE A 328 -22.40 -6.42 -10.35
C ILE A 328 -23.86 -6.26 -9.91
N ASN A 329 -24.81 -6.13 -10.84
CA ASN A 329 -26.23 -6.01 -10.52
C ASN A 329 -26.78 -7.28 -9.84
N LYS A 330 -26.41 -8.48 -10.32
CA LYS A 330 -26.80 -9.75 -9.70
C LYS A 330 -26.25 -9.86 -8.28
N TYR A 331 -24.95 -9.56 -8.09
CA TYR A 331 -24.35 -9.55 -6.76
C TYR A 331 -25.03 -8.55 -5.83
N TYR A 332 -25.33 -7.35 -6.30
CA TYR A 332 -26.01 -6.33 -5.48
C TYR A 332 -27.36 -6.84 -4.93
N ARG A 333 -28.19 -7.43 -5.78
CA ARG A 333 -29.47 -8.04 -5.37
C ARG A 333 -29.27 -9.18 -4.36
N TYR A 334 -28.27 -10.03 -4.60
CA TYR A 334 -27.89 -11.09 -3.68
C TYR A 334 -27.45 -10.52 -2.33
N ALA A 335 -26.57 -9.53 -2.32
CA ALA A 335 -26.05 -8.88 -1.13
C ALA A 335 -27.17 -8.26 -0.27
N ILE A 336 -28.16 -7.62 -0.91
CA ILE A 336 -29.34 -7.10 -0.24
C ILE A 336 -30.16 -8.24 0.38
N ALA A 337 -30.47 -9.27 -0.38
CA ALA A 337 -31.30 -10.40 0.06
C ALA A 337 -30.65 -11.16 1.24
N ASN A 338 -29.32 -11.19 1.32
CA ASN A 338 -28.56 -11.88 2.35
C ASN A 338 -28.03 -10.96 3.46
N GLY A 339 -28.47 -9.68 3.49
CA GLY A 339 -28.12 -8.76 4.56
C GLY A 339 -26.65 -8.31 4.59
N VAL A 340 -25.91 -8.44 3.48
CA VAL A 340 -24.50 -8.03 3.41
C VAL A 340 -24.32 -6.54 3.69
N PHE A 341 -25.34 -5.73 3.36
CA PHE A 341 -25.36 -4.29 3.63
C PHE A 341 -26.18 -3.92 4.88
N ASN A 342 -26.45 -4.86 5.78
CA ASN A 342 -27.08 -4.55 7.05
C ASN A 342 -26.01 -4.14 8.08
N ASP A 343 -26.36 -3.17 8.93
CA ASP A 343 -25.56 -2.78 10.08
C ASP A 343 -25.48 -3.94 11.10
N HIS A 344 -24.39 -4.00 11.86
CA HIS A 344 -24.20 -5.00 12.93
C HIS A 344 -25.29 -4.98 13.99
N ASP A 345 -26.03 -3.87 14.16
CA ASP A 345 -27.12 -3.72 15.12
C ASP A 345 -28.51 -4.12 14.56
N GLY A 346 -28.58 -4.60 13.29
CA GLY A 346 -29.84 -5.02 12.65
C GLY A 346 -30.81 -3.87 12.32
N ASP A 347 -30.49 -2.63 12.65
CA ASP A 347 -31.17 -1.44 12.13
C ASP A 347 -30.76 -1.25 10.67
N VAL A 348 -31.73 -0.96 9.82
CA VAL A 348 -31.53 -0.92 8.37
C VAL A 348 -31.38 0.54 7.88
N PRO A 349 -30.26 1.21 8.21
CA PRO A 349 -30.06 2.61 7.84
C PRO A 349 -29.91 2.81 6.34
N PHE A 350 -29.54 1.74 5.61
CA PHE A 350 -29.32 1.79 4.17
C PHE A 350 -30.54 1.50 3.30
N ARG A 351 -31.71 1.18 3.87
CA ARG A 351 -32.91 0.84 3.07
C ARG A 351 -33.23 1.87 2.02
N LYS A 352 -33.22 3.16 2.41
CA LYS A 352 -33.50 4.26 1.49
C LYS A 352 -32.42 4.34 0.39
N VAL A 353 -31.15 4.38 0.78
CA VAL A 353 -30.04 4.43 -0.18
C VAL A 353 -30.08 3.25 -1.15
N ILE A 354 -30.30 2.04 -0.62
CA ILE A 354 -30.43 0.83 -1.41
C ILE A 354 -31.61 0.90 -2.38
N SER A 355 -32.77 1.43 -1.96
CA SER A 355 -33.94 1.58 -2.82
C SER A 355 -33.74 2.62 -3.92
N ASP A 356 -32.91 3.63 -3.67
CA ASP A 356 -32.65 4.72 -4.62
C ASP A 356 -31.64 4.32 -5.72
N ILE A 357 -30.88 3.22 -5.53
CA ILE A 357 -29.90 2.73 -6.51
C ILE A 357 -30.55 1.70 -7.43
N GLU A 358 -31.07 2.12 -8.58
CA GLU A 358 -31.69 1.22 -9.56
C GLU A 358 -30.67 0.38 -10.36
N ASN A 359 -29.55 0.98 -10.74
CA ASN A 359 -28.51 0.39 -11.58
C ASN A 359 -27.13 0.50 -10.92
N PRO A 360 -26.84 -0.31 -9.90
CA PRO A 360 -25.63 -0.21 -9.11
C PRO A 360 -24.35 -0.36 -9.95
N ARG A 361 -23.41 0.49 -9.65
CA ARG A 361 -22.06 0.49 -10.19
C ARG A 361 -21.11 -0.09 -9.13
N PHE A 362 -19.91 -0.51 -9.53
CA PHE A 362 -18.89 -0.94 -8.58
C PHE A 362 -18.54 0.16 -7.57
N SER A 363 -18.48 1.41 -8.04
CA SER A 363 -18.26 2.58 -7.18
C SER A 363 -19.36 2.78 -6.13
N ASP A 364 -20.62 2.50 -6.42
CA ASP A 364 -21.71 2.60 -5.45
C ASP A 364 -21.56 1.53 -4.35
N LEU A 365 -21.25 0.29 -4.75
CA LEU A 365 -20.95 -0.80 -3.81
C LEU A 365 -19.74 -0.47 -2.92
N LEU A 366 -18.72 0.17 -3.50
CA LEU A 366 -17.52 0.60 -2.78
C LEU A 366 -17.85 1.63 -1.71
N ILE A 367 -18.70 2.62 -2.04
CA ILE A 367 -19.16 3.64 -1.09
C ILE A 367 -19.99 3.00 0.02
N LEU A 368 -20.97 2.17 -0.32
CA LEU A 368 -21.80 1.47 0.67
C LEU A 368 -20.94 0.63 1.62
N SER A 369 -20.01 -0.14 1.08
CA SER A 369 -19.07 -0.95 1.88
C SER A 369 -18.21 -0.07 2.80
N GLY A 370 -17.72 1.07 2.31
CA GLY A 370 -16.92 2.00 3.11
C GLY A 370 -17.71 2.65 4.23
N LEU A 371 -18.93 3.06 3.97
CA LEU A 371 -19.84 3.66 4.97
C LEU A 371 -20.21 2.66 6.08
N LEU A 372 -20.43 1.38 5.72
CA LEU A 372 -20.75 0.31 6.67
C LEU A 372 -19.60 -0.08 7.57
N HIS A 373 -18.42 -0.28 6.97
CA HIS A 373 -17.25 -0.75 7.72
C HIS A 373 -16.56 0.35 8.52
N SER A 374 -16.78 1.62 8.18
CA SER A 374 -16.16 2.76 8.85
C SER A 374 -17.00 3.26 10.03
N THR A 375 -16.35 3.49 11.18
CA THR A 375 -17.05 3.95 12.39
C THR A 375 -17.24 5.47 12.35
N GLY A 376 -18.48 5.94 12.57
CA GLY A 376 -18.84 7.35 12.53
C GLY A 376 -18.95 7.95 11.12
N ALA A 377 -18.85 7.11 10.08
CA ALA A 377 -19.03 7.55 8.70
C ALA A 377 -20.51 7.63 8.29
N TRP A 378 -21.32 6.67 8.71
CA TRP A 378 -22.74 6.62 8.33
C TRP A 378 -23.70 7.12 9.43
N LYS A 379 -23.93 6.36 10.49
CA LYS A 379 -24.95 6.64 11.52
C LYS A 379 -24.74 8.01 12.16
N GLY A 380 -25.77 8.89 12.07
CA GLY A 380 -25.71 10.26 12.58
C GLY A 380 -24.75 11.21 11.86
N ASN A 381 -24.18 10.79 10.72
CA ASN A 381 -23.27 11.57 9.89
C ASN A 381 -23.71 11.51 8.42
N GLY A 382 -23.17 10.57 7.63
CA GLY A 382 -23.51 10.41 6.21
C GLY A 382 -25.00 10.18 5.97
N GLU A 383 -25.69 9.50 6.86
CA GLU A 383 -27.14 9.30 6.85
C GLU A 383 -27.90 10.62 6.82
N LEU A 384 -27.61 11.52 7.77
CA LEU A 384 -28.24 12.85 7.84
C LEU A 384 -27.91 13.71 6.63
N LEU A 385 -26.67 13.64 6.14
CA LEU A 385 -26.24 14.37 4.95
C LEU A 385 -26.99 13.88 3.69
N TYR A 386 -27.14 12.55 3.55
CA TYR A 386 -27.90 11.95 2.45
C TYR A 386 -29.38 12.35 2.49
N GLU A 387 -30.00 12.36 3.67
CA GLU A 387 -31.37 12.83 3.86
C GLU A 387 -31.53 14.31 3.51
N GLN A 388 -30.49 15.13 3.73
CA GLN A 388 -30.45 16.54 3.34
C GLN A 388 -30.13 16.75 1.85
N GLY A 389 -29.96 15.68 1.08
CA GLY A 389 -29.77 15.72 -0.36
C GLY A 389 -28.30 15.77 -0.81
N VAL A 390 -27.32 15.53 0.08
CA VAL A 390 -25.93 15.37 -0.33
C VAL A 390 -25.81 14.07 -1.13
N PRO A 391 -25.26 14.09 -2.35
CA PRO A 391 -25.12 12.89 -3.17
C PRO A 391 -24.27 11.81 -2.49
N LEU A 392 -24.65 10.55 -2.64
CA LEU A 392 -23.90 9.41 -2.08
C LEU A 392 -22.42 9.45 -2.43
N GLN A 393 -22.08 9.87 -3.66
CA GLN A 393 -20.73 9.94 -4.20
C GLN A 393 -19.84 11.03 -3.57
N GLU A 394 -20.45 11.95 -2.82
CA GLU A 394 -19.74 13.02 -2.11
C GLU A 394 -19.51 12.73 -0.63
N LEU A 395 -20.15 11.69 -0.08
CA LEU A 395 -19.99 11.29 1.30
C LEU A 395 -18.58 10.72 1.56
N ILE A 396 -18.08 10.94 2.78
CA ILE A 396 -16.78 10.43 3.20
C ILE A 396 -16.91 8.96 3.58
N TYR A 397 -16.34 8.05 2.80
CA TYR A 397 -16.43 6.61 3.03
C TYR A 397 -15.06 5.92 3.18
N CYS A 398 -13.95 6.57 2.78
CA CYS A 398 -12.60 6.00 2.88
C CYS A 398 -11.53 7.09 3.09
N ARG A 399 -10.33 6.67 3.50
CA ARG A 399 -9.22 7.59 3.83
C ARG A 399 -8.71 8.35 2.62
N GLU A 400 -8.59 7.68 1.49
CA GLU A 400 -7.97 8.20 0.28
C GLU A 400 -8.84 9.28 -0.36
N ASP A 401 -10.16 9.18 -0.25
CA ASP A 401 -11.07 10.19 -0.78
C ASP A 401 -10.94 11.51 -0.02
N ILE A 402 -10.71 11.50 1.31
CA ILE A 402 -10.38 12.72 2.06
C ILE A 402 -9.15 13.39 1.46
N TYR A 403 -8.09 12.61 1.21
CA TYR A 403 -6.87 13.16 0.64
C TYR A 403 -7.12 13.78 -0.73
N THR A 404 -7.71 13.02 -1.65
CA THR A 404 -7.96 13.47 -3.02
C THR A 404 -8.87 14.71 -3.05
N TYR A 405 -9.95 14.68 -2.28
CA TYR A 405 -10.90 15.80 -2.21
C TYR A 405 -10.25 17.06 -1.67
N LEU A 406 -9.61 16.99 -0.50
CA LEU A 406 -8.99 18.15 0.13
C LEU A 406 -7.80 18.67 -0.68
N TYR A 407 -6.98 17.77 -1.27
CA TYR A 407 -5.85 18.18 -2.10
C TYR A 407 -6.32 19.02 -3.29
N ASN A 408 -7.38 18.62 -3.97
CA ASN A 408 -7.96 19.38 -5.09
C ASN A 408 -8.51 20.75 -4.66
N LYS A 409 -8.96 20.88 -3.42
CA LYS A 409 -9.45 22.16 -2.87
C LYS A 409 -8.32 23.10 -2.44
N VAL A 410 -7.29 22.56 -1.81
CA VAL A 410 -6.21 23.33 -1.16
C VAL A 410 -5.04 23.64 -2.11
N ASN A 411 -4.79 22.77 -3.11
CA ASN A 411 -3.66 22.90 -4.03
C ASN A 411 -3.72 24.21 -4.83
N GLY A 412 -2.63 24.98 -4.75
CA GLY A 412 -2.50 26.28 -5.43
C GLY A 412 -3.25 27.45 -4.78
N LYS A 413 -3.91 27.25 -3.63
CA LYS A 413 -4.72 28.29 -2.97
C LYS A 413 -4.16 28.78 -1.63
N CYS A 414 -3.75 27.89 -0.72
CA CYS A 414 -3.74 28.23 0.69
C CYS A 414 -2.45 27.92 1.44
N CYS A 415 -1.48 27.17 0.92
CA CYS A 415 -0.24 26.82 1.62
C CYS A 415 0.91 26.41 0.70
N GLU A 416 2.14 26.50 1.22
CA GLU A 416 3.36 26.12 0.50
C GLU A 416 3.50 24.60 0.28
N ASN A 417 2.94 23.79 1.19
CA ASN A 417 2.97 22.33 1.12
C ASN A 417 1.57 21.72 1.24
N PRO A 418 0.72 21.80 0.22
CA PRO A 418 -0.64 21.29 0.27
C PRO A 418 -0.71 19.77 0.47
N SER A 419 0.21 19.01 -0.13
CA SER A 419 0.26 17.55 -0.01
C SER A 419 0.53 17.11 1.44
N GLY A 420 1.53 17.72 2.10
CA GLY A 420 1.85 17.42 3.49
C GLY A 420 0.70 17.79 4.44
N LEU A 421 0.12 18.98 4.27
CA LEU A 421 -1.01 19.42 5.09
C LEU A 421 -2.21 18.47 4.97
N VAL A 422 -2.62 18.12 3.76
CA VAL A 422 -3.77 17.25 3.52
C VAL A 422 -3.49 15.84 4.02
N PHE A 423 -2.25 15.34 3.88
CA PHE A 423 -1.87 14.07 4.47
C PHE A 423 -1.98 14.08 6.01
N GLU A 424 -1.53 15.15 6.67
CA GLU A 424 -1.66 15.30 8.14
C GLU A 424 -3.15 15.33 8.56
N ILE A 425 -4.02 16.05 7.82
CA ILE A 425 -5.47 16.10 8.09
C ILE A 425 -6.07 14.70 7.96
N LYS A 426 -5.79 13.99 6.87
CA LYS A 426 -6.27 12.61 6.66
C LYS A 426 -5.83 11.69 7.80
N GLU A 427 -4.57 11.76 8.21
CA GLU A 427 -4.04 10.97 9.32
C GLU A 427 -4.65 11.36 10.68
N ALA A 428 -4.99 12.62 10.87
CA ALA A 428 -5.67 13.09 12.09
C ALA A 428 -7.11 12.54 12.18
N VAL A 429 -7.85 12.55 11.06
CA VAL A 429 -9.19 11.94 10.97
C VAL A 429 -9.08 10.44 11.26
N ARG A 430 -8.17 9.73 10.60
CA ARG A 430 -7.96 8.30 10.82
C ARG A 430 -7.64 7.91 12.27
N LYS A 431 -6.96 8.78 13.00
CA LYS A 431 -6.53 8.56 14.40
C LYS A 431 -7.48 9.20 15.42
N GLU A 432 -8.69 9.50 15.03
CA GLU A 432 -9.73 10.12 15.89
C GLU A 432 -9.32 11.46 16.53
N LYS A 433 -8.25 12.11 16.01
CA LYS A 433 -7.73 13.34 16.62
C LYS A 433 -8.69 14.53 16.52
N TYR A 434 -9.64 14.47 15.57
CA TYR A 434 -10.62 15.53 15.34
C TYR A 434 -11.99 15.23 15.96
N SER A 435 -12.19 14.03 16.52
CA SER A 435 -13.41 13.68 17.23
C SER A 435 -13.68 14.63 18.41
N ASN A 436 -14.93 14.76 18.80
CA ASN A 436 -15.36 15.66 19.89
C ASN A 436 -14.90 17.12 19.72
N HIS A 437 -15.02 17.66 18.50
CA HIS A 437 -14.68 19.05 18.15
C HIS A 437 -13.22 19.46 18.42
N ARG A 438 -12.28 18.52 18.33
CA ARG A 438 -10.85 18.79 18.56
C ARG A 438 -10.08 19.25 17.31
N MET A 439 -10.76 19.48 16.19
CA MET A 439 -10.09 20.04 15.02
C MET A 439 -9.54 21.44 15.34
N PRO A 440 -8.24 21.72 15.08
CA PRO A 440 -7.68 23.05 15.33
C PRO A 440 -8.39 24.12 14.50
N LEU A 441 -8.80 25.20 15.14
CA LEU A 441 -9.53 26.32 14.50
C LEU A 441 -8.83 26.86 13.26
N ARG A 442 -7.47 26.87 13.26
CA ARG A 442 -6.71 27.32 12.09
C ARG A 442 -6.91 26.41 10.87
N ILE A 443 -7.02 25.09 11.10
CA ILE A 443 -7.25 24.11 10.02
C ILE A 443 -8.68 24.26 9.49
N GLU A 444 -9.65 24.37 10.39
CA GLU A 444 -11.04 24.60 10.04
C GLU A 444 -11.23 25.85 9.18
N LYS A 445 -10.70 27.01 9.64
CA LYS A 445 -10.73 28.26 8.88
C LYS A 445 -10.07 28.13 7.50
N LEU A 446 -8.89 27.52 7.43
CA LEU A 446 -8.18 27.31 6.17
C LEU A 446 -8.99 26.46 5.19
N LEU A 447 -9.63 25.39 5.66
CA LEU A 447 -10.46 24.55 4.80
C LEU A 447 -11.67 25.31 4.26
N LEU A 448 -12.34 26.12 5.11
CA LEU A 448 -13.48 26.97 4.70
C LEU A 448 -13.02 28.05 3.70
N GLU A 449 -11.87 28.67 3.91
CA GLU A 449 -11.27 29.64 2.98
C GLU A 449 -10.93 28.99 1.61
N CYS A 450 -10.60 27.68 1.62
CA CYS A 450 -10.40 26.89 0.41
C CYS A 450 -11.69 26.34 -0.21
N GLU A 451 -12.85 26.84 0.21
CA GLU A 451 -14.17 26.43 -0.29
C GLU A 451 -14.49 24.94 -0.03
N VAL A 452 -13.98 24.38 1.05
CA VAL A 452 -14.46 23.11 1.57
C VAL A 452 -15.79 23.35 2.27
N PRO A 453 -16.88 22.65 1.91
CA PRO A 453 -18.18 22.85 2.54
C PRO A 453 -18.15 22.59 4.04
N GLU A 454 -18.87 23.39 4.82
CA GLU A 454 -18.94 23.23 6.27
C GLU A 454 -19.40 21.82 6.69
N TRP A 455 -20.40 21.27 5.99
CA TRP A 455 -20.85 19.90 6.23
C TRP A 455 -19.75 18.84 6.08
N TYR A 456 -18.79 19.05 5.15
CA TYR A 456 -17.67 18.13 4.95
C TYR A 456 -16.71 18.20 6.14
N VAL A 457 -16.42 19.42 6.63
CA VAL A 457 -15.58 19.63 7.81
C VAL A 457 -16.24 19.02 9.05
N GLU A 458 -17.54 19.23 9.26
CA GLU A 458 -18.29 18.64 10.36
C GLU A 458 -18.37 17.12 10.27
N SER A 459 -18.49 16.57 9.05
CA SER A 459 -18.47 15.13 8.83
C SER A 459 -17.13 14.52 9.27
N MET A 460 -15.99 15.14 8.92
CA MET A 460 -14.67 14.69 9.37
C MET A 460 -14.51 14.64 10.89
N LYS A 461 -15.17 15.54 11.63
CA LYS A 461 -15.15 15.59 13.11
C LYS A 461 -15.95 14.45 13.77
N LYS A 462 -16.88 13.85 13.07
CA LYS A 462 -17.71 12.73 13.55
C LYS A 462 -17.08 11.37 13.30
N ILE A 463 -16.13 11.29 12.38
CA ILE A 463 -15.50 10.03 11.98
C ILE A 463 -14.53 9.58 13.08
N LEU A 464 -14.69 8.33 13.51
CA LEU A 464 -13.83 7.66 14.47
C LEU A 464 -12.82 6.73 13.80
N TYR A 465 -13.24 6.04 12.73
CA TYR A 465 -12.38 5.15 11.95
C TYR A 465 -12.81 5.09 10.49
N LEU A 466 -11.85 5.14 9.59
CA LEU A 466 -12.05 4.94 8.15
C LEU A 466 -11.20 3.80 7.61
N PHE A 467 -11.82 2.93 6.85
CA PHE A 467 -11.11 1.92 6.08
C PHE A 467 -10.31 2.52 4.92
N PRO A 468 -9.18 1.90 4.54
CA PRO A 468 -8.49 2.23 3.30
C PRO A 468 -9.34 1.83 2.08
N LYS A 469 -9.33 2.67 1.04
CA LYS A 469 -10.01 2.39 -0.24
C LYS A 469 -9.53 1.07 -0.85
N THR A 470 -8.24 0.81 -0.77
CA THR A 470 -7.61 -0.42 -1.26
C THR A 470 -8.20 -1.67 -0.62
N HIS A 471 -8.39 -1.65 0.70
CA HIS A 471 -9.02 -2.76 1.43
C HIS A 471 -10.46 -3.01 0.98
N LEU A 472 -11.23 -1.93 0.83
CA LEU A 472 -12.63 -2.02 0.37
C LEU A 472 -12.72 -2.58 -1.05
N ILE A 473 -11.79 -2.20 -1.95
CA ILE A 473 -11.73 -2.73 -3.30
C ILE A 473 -11.39 -4.22 -3.30
N GLU A 474 -10.40 -4.63 -2.51
CA GLU A 474 -10.02 -6.05 -2.39
C GLU A 474 -11.15 -6.88 -1.82
N LEU A 475 -11.82 -6.39 -0.76
CA LEU A 475 -13.00 -7.02 -0.17
C LEU A 475 -14.10 -7.22 -1.22
N LEU A 476 -14.50 -6.16 -1.92
CA LEU A 476 -15.55 -6.25 -2.94
C LEU A 476 -15.18 -7.14 -4.10
N LYS A 477 -13.96 -7.05 -4.62
CA LYS A 477 -13.50 -7.94 -5.70
C LYS A 477 -13.60 -9.41 -5.28
N ARG A 478 -13.24 -9.72 -4.05
CA ARG A 478 -13.35 -11.07 -3.50
C ARG A 478 -14.80 -11.52 -3.38
N GLU A 479 -15.65 -10.70 -2.77
CA GLU A 479 -17.07 -11.07 -2.56
C GLU A 479 -17.82 -11.22 -3.88
N ILE A 480 -17.64 -10.30 -4.82
CA ILE A 480 -18.24 -10.42 -6.16
C ILE A 480 -17.66 -11.64 -6.89
N GLY A 481 -16.35 -11.88 -6.76
CA GLY A 481 -15.68 -13.04 -7.35
C GLY A 481 -16.25 -14.35 -6.83
N LYS A 482 -16.38 -14.50 -5.52
CA LYS A 482 -17.02 -15.67 -4.89
C LYS A 482 -18.45 -15.86 -5.39
N TYR A 483 -19.22 -14.78 -5.44
CA TYR A 483 -20.61 -14.83 -5.94
C TYR A 483 -20.68 -15.31 -7.38
N VAL A 484 -19.87 -14.76 -8.29
CA VAL A 484 -19.87 -15.12 -9.71
C VAL A 484 -19.47 -16.57 -9.93
N MET A 485 -18.59 -17.12 -9.10
CA MET A 485 -18.16 -18.51 -9.19
C MET A 485 -19.21 -19.49 -8.67
N THR A 486 -19.94 -19.11 -7.64
CA THR A 486 -20.99 -19.97 -7.03
C THR A 486 -22.34 -19.82 -7.71
N HIS A 487 -22.54 -18.77 -8.54
CA HIS A 487 -23.78 -18.47 -9.28
C HIS A 487 -23.46 -18.15 -10.75
N PRO A 488 -22.96 -19.13 -11.53
CA PRO A 488 -22.52 -18.95 -12.90
C PRO A 488 -23.62 -18.49 -13.88
#